data_b09adf9a74b2aa66b20af62a6e221e02
#
_entry.id   b09adf9a74b2aa66b20af62a6e221e02
#
_cell.length_a   1.000
_cell.length_b   1.000
_cell.length_c   1.000
_cell.angle_alpha   90.00
_cell.angle_beta   90.00
_cell.angle_gamma   90.00
#
_symmetry.space_group_name_H-M   'P 1'
#
loop_
_entity.id
_entity.type
_entity.pdbx_description
1 polymer ?
#
loop_
_entity_poly.entity_id
_entity_poly.type
_entity_poly.pdbx_seq_one_letter_code
_entity_poly.pdbx_strand_id
1 'polypeptide(L)' 'MFREKKTRVLVEKIDDAIEQAEDLGLTFVAGILMMARLEAVQSEQLAAVGRENRQLS' A
#
# COMPACT_ATOMS: atom_id res chain seq x y z
N MET A 1 -7.70 7.56 -11.68
CA MET A 1 -6.84 6.83 -12.58
C MET A 1 -5.36 6.99 -12.23
N PHE A 2 -4.88 8.22 -12.21
CA PHE A 2 -3.47 8.49 -11.89
C PHE A 2 -3.11 8.08 -10.47
N ARG A 3 -4.03 8.26 -9.52
CA ARG A 3 -3.79 7.88 -8.13
C ARG A 3 -3.58 6.39 -7.96
N GLU A 4 -4.38 5.60 -8.66
CA GLU A 4 -4.28 4.16 -8.59
C GLU A 4 -2.92 3.67 -9.08
N LYS A 5 -2.44 4.27 -10.17
CA LYS A 5 -1.15 3.94 -10.72
C LYS A 5 -0.01 4.30 -9.75
N LYS A 6 -0.11 5.48 -9.14
CA LYS A 6 0.89 5.92 -8.17
C LYS A 6 0.89 5.04 -6.93
N THR A 7 -0.29 4.64 -6.49
CA THR A 7 -0.41 3.77 -5.33
C THR A 7 0.21 2.40 -5.62
N ARG A 8 0.02 1.87 -6.81
CA ARG A 8 0.63 0.61 -7.19
C ARG A 8 2.15 0.69 -7.19
N VAL A 9 2.69 1.78 -7.73
CA VAL A 9 4.13 1.97 -7.71
C VAL A 9 4.63 2.05 -6.29
N LEU A 10 3.91 2.74 -5.42
CA LEU A 10 4.26 2.83 -4.01
C LEU A 10 4.28 1.44 -3.36
N VAL A 11 3.25 0.65 -3.60
CA VAL A 11 3.17 -0.71 -3.05
C VAL A 11 4.34 -1.55 -3.51
N GLU A 12 4.71 -1.45 -4.78
CA GLU A 12 5.86 -2.19 -5.31
C GLU A 12 7.15 -1.79 -4.61
N LYS A 13 7.33 -0.50 -4.36
CA LYS A 13 8.51 -0.03 -3.66
C LYS A 13 8.53 -0.49 -2.21
N ILE A 14 7.36 -0.53 -1.58
CA ILE A 14 7.27 -1.04 -0.22
C ILE A 14 7.62 -2.53 -0.20
N ASP A 15 7.16 -3.30 -1.18
CA ASP A 15 7.49 -4.71 -1.27
C ASP A 15 9.00 -4.91 -1.41
N ASP A 16 9.66 -4.11 -2.24
CA ASP A 16 11.10 -4.17 -2.37
C ASP A 16 11.79 -3.84 -1.06
N ALA A 17 11.28 -2.84 -0.34
CA ALA A 17 11.85 -2.47 0.95
C ALA A 17 11.68 -3.58 1.97
N ILE A 18 10.54 -4.29 1.94
CA ILE A 18 10.32 -5.42 2.83
C ILE A 18 11.37 -6.50 2.57
N GLU A 19 11.61 -6.82 1.31
CA GLU A 19 12.62 -7.82 0.96
C GLU A 19 13.99 -7.41 1.47
N GLN A 20 14.36 -6.16 1.27
CA GLN A 20 15.64 -5.66 1.74
C GLN A 20 15.74 -5.73 3.26
N ALA A 21 14.67 -5.35 3.95
CA ALA A 21 14.66 -5.41 5.42
C ALA A 21 14.83 -6.84 5.90
N GLU A 22 14.16 -7.79 5.24
CA GLU A 22 14.29 -9.21 5.60
C GLU A 22 15.69 -9.71 5.34
N ASP A 23 16.27 -9.34 4.20
CA ASP A 23 17.63 -9.75 3.87
C ASP A 23 18.66 -9.23 4.89
N LEU A 24 18.40 -8.06 5.44
CA LEU A 24 19.25 -7.46 6.46
C LEU A 24 18.93 -7.95 7.87
N GLY A 25 17.91 -8.78 8.01
CA GLY A 25 17.50 -9.29 9.30
C GLY A 25 16.76 -8.29 10.16
N LEU A 26 16.23 -7.23 9.53
CA LEU A 26 15.50 -6.18 10.24
C LEU A 26 14.04 -6.55 10.37
N THR A 27 13.74 -7.50 11.23
CA THR A 27 12.41 -8.07 11.37
C THR A 27 11.37 -7.02 11.76
N PHE A 28 11.72 -6.14 12.67
CA PHE A 28 10.82 -5.10 13.13
C PHE A 28 10.48 -4.12 12.00
N VAL A 29 11.51 -3.71 11.26
CA VAL A 29 11.33 -2.81 10.13
C VAL A 29 10.46 -3.47 9.06
N ALA A 30 10.71 -4.74 8.76
CA ALA A 30 9.90 -5.48 7.81
C ALA A 30 8.44 -5.51 8.24
N GLY A 31 8.18 -5.71 9.52
CA GLY A 31 6.82 -5.72 10.05
C GLY A 31 6.12 -4.38 9.87
N ILE A 32 6.81 -3.29 10.15
CA ILE A 32 6.25 -1.94 9.97
C ILE A 32 5.93 -1.70 8.49
N LEU A 33 6.83 -2.13 7.61
CA LEU A 33 6.64 -1.97 6.18
C LEU A 33 5.44 -2.78 5.67
N MET A 34 5.23 -3.96 6.24
CA MET A 34 4.05 -4.76 5.90
C MET A 34 2.76 -4.05 6.28
N MET A 35 2.74 -3.39 7.42
CA MET A 35 1.59 -2.60 7.83
C MET A 35 1.38 -1.41 6.90
N ALA A 36 2.46 -0.77 6.50
CA ALA A 36 2.38 0.34 5.57
C ALA A 36 1.84 -0.11 4.21
N ARG A 37 2.28 -1.29 3.76
CA ARG A 37 1.79 -1.88 2.52
C ARG A 37 0.28 -2.13 2.58
N LEU A 38 -0.15 -2.72 3.67
CA LEU A 38 -1.57 -3.01 3.87
C LEU A 38 -2.39 -1.72 3.85
N GLU A 39 -1.92 -0.70 4.52
CA GLU A 39 -2.60 0.59 4.54
C GLU A 39 -2.69 1.20 3.14
N ALA A 40 -1.62 1.12 2.37
CA ALA A 40 -1.61 1.65 1.01
C ALA A 40 -2.65 0.94 0.14
N VAL A 41 -2.73 -0.39 0.23
CA VAL A 41 -3.70 -1.18 -0.51
C VAL A 41 -5.11 -0.84 -0.07
N GLN A 42 -5.34 -0.72 1.23
CA GLN A 42 -6.65 -0.37 1.76
C GLN A 42 -7.07 1.03 1.32
N SER A 43 -6.14 1.97 1.30
CA SER A 43 -6.44 3.33 0.84
C SER A 43 -6.93 3.34 -0.59
N GLU A 44 -6.32 2.52 -1.44
CA GLU A 44 -6.74 2.40 -2.82
C GLU A 44 -8.15 1.86 -2.92
N GLN A 45 -8.45 0.82 -2.15
CA GLN A 45 -9.77 0.21 -2.14
C GLN A 45 -10.83 1.16 -1.60
N LEU A 46 -10.50 1.88 -0.53
CA LEU A 46 -11.43 2.83 0.06
C LEU A 46 -11.73 3.98 -0.89
N ALA A 47 -10.75 4.43 -1.64
CA ALA A 47 -10.97 5.49 -2.63
C ALA A 47 -11.95 5.04 -3.70
N ALA A 48 -11.84 3.80 -4.16
CA ALA A 48 -12.75 3.25 -5.15
C ALA A 48 -14.16 3.13 -4.60
N VAL A 49 -14.29 2.61 -3.38
CA VAL A 49 -15.57 2.45 -2.72
C VAL A 49 -16.20 3.82 -2.45
N GLY A 50 -15.39 4.77 -2.01
CA GLY A 50 -15.86 6.12 -1.76
C GLY A 50 -16.46 6.77 -2.99
N ARG A 51 -15.86 6.51 -4.14
CA ARG A 51 -16.38 7.03 -5.41
C ARG A 51 -17.75 6.46 -5.72
N GLU A 52 -17.92 5.17 -5.55
CA GLU A 52 -19.20 4.52 -5.79
C GLU A 52 -20.27 5.04 -4.85
N ASN A 53 -19.95 5.17 -3.59
CA ASN A 53 -20.88 5.68 -2.60
C ASN A 53 -21.30 7.11 -2.91
N ARG A 54 -20.39 7.89 -3.43
CA ARG A 54 -20.69 9.28 -3.79
C ARG A 54 -21.72 9.34 -4.90
N GLN A 55 -21.65 8.42 -5.83
CA GLN A 55 -22.63 8.37 -6.92
C GLN A 55 -24.02 8.00 -6.43
N LEU A 56 -24.07 7.17 -5.41
CA LEU A 56 -25.35 6.72 -4.87
C LEU A 56 -26.04 7.80 -4.01
N SER A 57 -25.27 8.67 -3.42
CA SER A 57 -25.83 9.72 -2.57
C SER A 57 -26.12 10.99 -3.36
#